data_a53d16e9760f622593f59adc33c5329d
#
_entry.id   a53d16e9760f622593f59adc33c5329d
#
_cell.length_a   1.000
_cell.length_b   1.000
_cell.length_c   1.000
_cell.angle_alpha   90.00
_cell.angle_beta   90.00
_cell.angle_gamma   90.00
#
_symmetry.space_group_name_H-M   'P 1'
#
loop_
_entity.id
_entity.type
_entity.pdbx_description
1 polymer ?
#
loop_
_entity_poly.entity_id
_entity_poly.type
_entity_poly.pdbx_seq_one_letter_code
_entity_poly.pdbx_strand_id
1 'polypeptide(L)'
;MSEPNFVVDVDLRESVVTIGPRRSLQVDETGFINPVWADRSFTGAARVQASAHGVALPAEVESDRVVWAEPRDRIAPGQSVVFYEGDGPDATVIGGAIAT
;
A
#
# COMPACT_ATOMS: atom_id res chain seq x y z
N MET A 1 -2.40 -21.02 -19.04
CA MET A 1 -3.32 -20.41 -18.08
C MET A 1 -4.06 -19.27 -18.70
N SER A 2 -5.36 -19.22 -18.50
CA SER A 2 -6.16 -18.16 -19.10
C SER A 2 -5.94 -16.81 -18.44
N GLU A 3 -5.56 -16.81 -17.19
CA GLU A 3 -5.20 -15.58 -16.50
C GLU A 3 -3.98 -15.80 -15.63
N PRO A 4 -3.19 -14.76 -15.41
CA PRO A 4 -2.02 -14.91 -14.56
C PRO A 4 -2.42 -15.13 -13.11
N ASN A 5 -1.64 -15.95 -12.45
CA ASN A 5 -1.72 -16.11 -11.00
C ASN A 5 -0.51 -15.46 -10.38
N PHE A 6 -0.66 -15.07 -9.15
CA PHE A 6 0.42 -14.46 -8.37
C PHE A 6 0.79 -15.36 -7.22
N VAL A 7 2.05 -15.32 -6.84
CA VAL A 7 2.48 -16.01 -5.64
C VAL A 7 1.88 -15.29 -4.45
N VAL A 8 0.97 -15.96 -3.75
CA VAL A 8 0.28 -15.40 -2.59
C VAL A 8 1.08 -15.64 -1.33
N ASP A 9 1.68 -16.81 -1.23
CA ASP A 9 2.44 -17.20 -0.07
C ASP A 9 3.48 -18.23 -0.48
N VAL A 10 4.58 -18.24 0.25
CA VAL A 10 5.65 -19.21 0.03
C VAL A 10 6.03 -19.82 1.36
N ASP A 11 5.89 -21.13 1.45
CA ASP A 11 6.32 -21.88 2.62
C ASP A 11 7.61 -22.62 2.25
N LEU A 12 8.72 -22.05 2.67
CA LEU A 12 10.04 -22.60 2.34
C LEU A 12 10.34 -23.91 3.03
N ARG A 13 9.69 -24.18 4.16
CA ARG A 13 9.89 -25.42 4.89
C ARG A 13 9.33 -26.61 4.14
N GLU A 14 8.25 -26.39 3.44
CA GLU A 14 7.58 -27.44 2.68
C GLU A 14 7.82 -27.32 1.19
N SER A 15 8.54 -26.28 0.80
CA SER A 15 8.77 -26.00 -0.61
C SER A 15 7.46 -25.85 -1.40
N VAL A 16 6.46 -25.30 -0.75
CA VAL A 16 5.14 -25.10 -1.34
C VAL A 16 4.96 -23.65 -1.68
N VAL A 17 4.53 -23.39 -2.90
CA VAL A 17 4.18 -22.05 -3.36
C VAL A 17 2.68 -22.03 -3.59
N THR A 18 2.00 -21.18 -2.86
CA THR A 18 0.56 -21.00 -3.02
C THR A 18 0.32 -19.99 -4.14
N ILE A 19 -0.41 -20.42 -5.15
CA ILE A 19 -0.78 -19.58 -6.29
C ILE A 19 -2.29 -19.44 -6.27
N GLY A 20 -2.74 -18.19 -6.37
CA GLY A 20 -4.17 -17.90 -6.35
C GLY A 20 -4.56 -16.81 -7.33
N PRO A 21 -5.85 -16.55 -7.47
CA PRO A 21 -6.32 -15.45 -8.29
C PRO A 21 -5.90 -14.12 -7.70
N ARG A 22 -5.89 -13.08 -8.53
CA ARG A 22 -5.41 -11.76 -8.15
C ARG A 22 -6.09 -11.23 -6.88
N ARG A 23 -7.38 -11.46 -6.73
CA ARG A 23 -8.11 -10.98 -5.55
C ARG A 23 -7.58 -11.53 -4.23
N SER A 24 -6.88 -12.67 -4.28
CA SER A 24 -6.28 -13.27 -3.07
C SER A 24 -5.13 -12.43 -2.53
N LEU A 25 -4.62 -11.47 -3.31
CA LEU A 25 -3.54 -10.58 -2.90
C LEU A 25 -4.06 -9.27 -2.33
N GLN A 26 -5.37 -9.11 -2.26
CA GLN A 26 -5.94 -7.86 -1.77
C GLN A 26 -5.87 -7.78 -0.25
N VAL A 27 -5.59 -6.58 0.23
CA VAL A 27 -5.44 -6.30 1.66
C VAL A 27 -6.25 -5.07 2.03
N ASP A 28 -6.64 -5.00 3.30
CA ASP A 28 -7.38 -3.87 3.83
C ASP A 28 -6.46 -2.82 4.45
N GLU A 29 -5.24 -3.21 4.77
CA GLU A 29 -4.29 -2.29 5.37
C GLU A 29 -2.87 -2.63 4.94
N THR A 30 -1.98 -1.65 5.04
CA THR A 30 -0.58 -1.80 4.68
C THR A 30 0.26 -1.12 5.76
N GLY A 31 1.15 -1.88 6.38
CA GLY A 31 2.09 -1.32 7.35
C GLY A 31 3.18 -0.51 6.67
N PHE A 32 3.77 0.42 7.39
CA PHE A 32 4.90 1.18 6.89
C PHE A 32 5.89 1.51 8.00
N ILE A 33 7.10 1.82 7.58
CA ILE A 33 8.17 2.25 8.47
C ILE A 33 8.85 3.49 7.89
N ASN A 34 9.66 4.13 8.72
CA ASN A 34 10.49 5.28 8.33
C ASN A 34 9.68 6.39 7.66
N PRO A 35 8.59 6.85 8.28
CA PRO A 35 7.83 7.94 7.69
C PRO A 35 8.64 9.23 7.68
N VAL A 36 8.53 9.97 6.58
CA VAL A 36 9.09 11.30 6.43
C VAL A 36 7.94 12.24 6.13
N TRP A 37 7.80 13.28 6.91
CA TRP A 37 6.68 14.21 6.80
C TRP A 37 7.16 15.55 6.26
N ALA A 38 6.33 16.15 5.41
CA ALA A 38 6.68 17.43 4.78
C ALA A 38 6.69 18.57 5.79
N ASP A 39 5.83 18.52 6.78
CA ASP A 39 5.70 19.55 7.79
C ASP A 39 5.74 18.93 9.18
N ARG A 40 4.72 18.17 9.53
CA ARG A 40 4.63 17.47 10.79
C ARG A 40 3.93 16.14 10.58
N SER A 41 4.10 15.24 11.53
CA SER A 41 3.44 13.92 11.42
C SER A 41 1.95 14.09 11.25
N PHE A 42 1.38 13.18 10.49
CA PHE A 42 -0.02 13.22 10.11
C PHE A 42 -0.69 11.90 10.40
N THR A 43 -1.93 11.98 10.90
CA THR A 43 -2.83 10.83 10.97
C THR A 43 -4.21 11.32 10.51
N GLY A 44 -4.95 10.44 9.86
CA GLY A 44 -6.29 10.76 9.39
C GLY A 44 -6.48 10.45 7.93
N ALA A 45 -7.56 10.98 7.37
CA ALA A 45 -7.94 10.72 5.99
C ALA A 45 -6.93 11.36 5.02
N ALA A 46 -6.50 10.58 4.05
CA ALA A 46 -5.55 11.03 3.05
C ALA A 46 -5.70 10.17 1.79
N ARG A 47 -4.97 10.52 0.74
CA ARG A 47 -4.83 9.66 -0.42
C ARG A 47 -3.42 9.11 -0.41
N VAL A 48 -3.29 7.84 -0.73
CA VAL A 48 -2.00 7.16 -0.64
C VAL A 48 -1.70 6.49 -1.97
N GLN A 49 -0.52 6.80 -2.51
CA GLN A 49 -0.04 6.21 -3.75
C GLN A 49 1.11 5.27 -3.42
N ALA A 50 1.05 4.07 -3.95
CA ALA A 50 2.08 3.07 -3.76
C ALA A 50 2.97 3.02 -4.98
N SER A 51 4.26 3.31 -4.77
CA SER A 51 5.25 3.19 -5.83
C SER A 51 4.95 4.12 -7.01
N ALA A 52 5.56 3.83 -8.15
CA ALA A 52 5.43 4.65 -9.35
C ALA A 52 4.18 4.31 -10.16
N HIS A 53 3.47 3.27 -9.79
CA HIS A 53 2.34 2.80 -10.57
C HIS A 53 1.03 3.11 -9.88
N GLY A 54 0.09 3.56 -10.64
CA GLY A 54 -1.26 3.72 -10.16
C GLY A 54 -1.56 5.09 -9.60
N VAL A 55 -2.78 5.21 -9.16
CA VAL A 55 -3.33 6.45 -8.62
C VAL A 55 -3.27 6.43 -7.12
N ALA A 56 -3.32 7.61 -6.53
CA ALA A 56 -3.50 7.75 -5.10
C ALA A 56 -4.93 7.33 -4.72
N LEU A 57 -5.05 6.47 -3.74
CA LEU A 57 -6.33 5.91 -3.30
C LEU A 57 -6.70 6.44 -1.93
N PRO A 58 -8.01 6.61 -1.66
CA PRO A 58 -8.43 7.08 -0.35
C PRO A 58 -8.11 6.06 0.74
N ALA A 59 -7.63 6.56 1.86
CA ALA A 59 -7.24 5.73 2.98
C ALA A 59 -7.19 6.57 4.24
N GLU A 60 -6.98 5.90 5.37
CA GLU A 60 -6.71 6.56 6.63
C GLU A 60 -5.31 6.21 7.07
N VAL A 61 -4.51 7.23 7.32
CA VAL A 61 -3.11 7.07 7.74
C VAL A 61 -3.09 7.01 9.27
N GLU A 62 -2.50 5.95 9.79
CA GLU A 62 -2.24 5.79 11.22
C GLU A 62 -0.73 5.90 11.46
N SER A 63 -0.30 5.73 12.69
CA SER A 63 1.10 5.93 13.04
C SER A 63 2.06 4.94 12.39
N ASP A 64 1.57 3.75 12.07
CA ASP A 64 2.40 2.65 11.56
C ASP A 64 1.78 1.90 10.38
N ARG A 65 0.63 2.36 9.90
CA ARG A 65 -0.09 1.68 8.82
C ARG A 65 -1.02 2.62 8.09
N VAL A 66 -1.43 2.17 6.92
CA VAL A 66 -2.48 2.78 6.13
C VAL A 66 -3.65 1.82 6.13
N VAL A 67 -4.84 2.30 6.48
CA VAL A 67 -6.07 1.52 6.39
C VAL A 67 -6.80 1.99 5.14
N TRP A 68 -6.93 1.13 4.15
CA TRP A 68 -7.51 1.47 2.86
C TRP A 68 -9.03 1.59 2.97
N ALA A 69 -9.59 2.57 2.28
CA ALA A 69 -11.06 2.72 2.22
C ALA A 69 -11.72 1.52 1.56
N GLU A 70 -11.04 0.93 0.58
CA GLU A 70 -11.47 -0.30 -0.07
C GLU A 70 -10.26 -1.22 -0.21
N PRO A 71 -10.47 -2.55 -0.20
CA PRO A 71 -9.37 -3.48 -0.39
C PRO A 71 -8.61 -3.19 -1.68
N ARG A 72 -7.32 -3.36 -1.64
CA ARG A 72 -6.48 -3.13 -2.81
C ARG A 72 -5.40 -4.19 -2.90
N ASP A 73 -4.70 -4.21 -4.02
CA ASP A 73 -3.59 -5.12 -4.23
C ASP A 73 -2.50 -4.88 -3.18
N ARG A 74 -1.94 -5.98 -2.73
CA ARG A 74 -0.86 -5.94 -1.74
C ARG A 74 0.34 -5.18 -2.28
N ILE A 75 0.92 -4.34 -1.44
CA ILE A 75 2.13 -3.61 -1.76
C ILE A 75 3.32 -4.43 -1.29
N ALA A 76 4.29 -4.62 -2.17
CA ALA A 76 5.48 -5.38 -1.80
C ALA A 76 6.27 -4.64 -0.72
N PRO A 77 6.82 -5.37 0.26
CA PRO A 77 7.69 -4.73 1.25
C PRO A 77 8.87 -4.02 0.57
N GLY A 78 9.21 -2.86 1.10
CA GLY A 78 10.27 -2.04 0.55
C GLY A 78 9.84 -1.02 -0.47
N GLN A 79 8.59 -1.09 -0.92
CA GLN A 79 8.03 -0.10 -1.84
C GLN A 79 7.78 1.22 -1.12
N SER A 80 8.01 2.31 -1.82
CA SER A 80 7.67 3.62 -1.28
C SER A 80 6.18 3.88 -1.35
N VAL A 81 5.64 4.50 -0.33
CA VAL A 81 4.26 4.99 -0.34
C VAL A 81 4.29 6.49 -0.12
N VAL A 82 3.45 7.22 -0.82
CA VAL A 82 3.39 8.67 -0.73
C VAL A 82 2.01 9.08 -0.28
N PHE A 83 1.95 9.96 0.68
CA PHE A 83 0.70 10.44 1.26
C PHE A 83 0.37 11.83 0.71
N TYR A 84 -0.89 12.01 0.30
CA TYR A 84 -1.37 13.26 -0.27
C TYR A 84 -2.59 13.76 0.49
N GLU A 85 -2.69 15.06 0.61
CA GLU A 85 -3.89 15.72 1.08
C GLU A 85 -4.54 16.42 -0.11
N GLY A 86 -5.86 16.25 -0.27
CA GLY A 86 -6.60 16.81 -1.38
C GLY A 86 -6.70 15.86 -2.57
N ASP A 87 -7.33 16.34 -3.63
CA ASP A 87 -7.62 15.56 -4.82
C ASP A 87 -7.04 16.20 -6.07
N GLY A 88 -6.77 15.34 -7.06
CA GLY A 88 -6.42 15.77 -8.40
C GLY A 88 -5.17 16.62 -8.46
N PRO A 89 -5.12 17.58 -9.36
CA PRO A 89 -3.91 18.39 -9.55
C PRO A 89 -3.58 19.30 -8.36
N ASP A 90 -4.55 19.52 -7.48
CA ASP A 90 -4.33 20.34 -6.29
C ASP A 90 -3.86 19.54 -5.07
N ALA A 91 -3.67 18.25 -5.23
CA ALA A 91 -3.21 17.41 -4.13
C ALA A 91 -1.80 17.81 -3.69
N THR A 92 -1.60 17.83 -2.39
CA THR A 92 -0.33 18.22 -1.79
C THR A 92 0.31 17.02 -1.13
N VAL A 93 1.60 16.81 -1.39
CA VAL A 93 2.35 15.75 -0.71
C VAL A 93 2.53 16.14 0.75
N ILE A 94 2.08 15.28 1.65
CA ILE A 94 2.23 15.51 3.08
C ILE A 94 3.27 14.59 3.71
N GLY A 95 3.68 13.56 3.01
CA GLY A 95 4.74 12.69 3.52
C GLY A 95 4.90 11.44 2.69
N GLY A 96 5.75 10.57 3.17
CA GLY A 96 5.99 9.27 2.55
C GLY A 96 6.61 8.30 3.53
N ALA A 97 6.63 7.03 3.17
CA ALA A 97 7.17 5.98 4.02
C ALA A 97 7.53 4.76 3.17
N ILE A 98 7.99 3.71 3.83
CA ILE A 98 8.35 2.46 3.17
C ILE A 98 7.39 1.37 3.64
N ALA A 99 6.77 0.67 2.71
CA ALA A 99 5.87 -0.43 3.04
C ALA A 99 6.63 -1.59 3.69
N THR A 100 5.99 -2.20 4.67
CA THR A 100 6.56 -3.38 5.36
C THR A 100 5.91 -4.66 4.93
#